data_f076ec7077d8450879f590b9bd998e24
#
_entry.id   f076ec7077d8450879f590b9bd998e24
#
_cell.length_a   1.000
_cell.length_b   1.000
_cell.length_c   1.000
_cell.angle_alpha   90.00
_cell.angle_beta   90.00
_cell.angle_gamma   90.00
#
_symmetry.space_group_name_H-M   'P 1'
#
loop_
_entity.id
_entity.type
_entity.pdbx_description
1 polymer ?
#
loop_
_entity_poly.entity_id
_entity_poly.type
_entity_poly.pdbx_seq_one_letter_code
_entity_poly.pdbx_strand_id
1 'polypeptide(L)'
;MGRFMIEVSNLFFKYQEEQETYTLKDVSFHVKPGEWLSIVGHNGSGKSTTARLLDGLLLAESGHITINGRVLTEENVWEIRQDIGMVFQNPDNQFVGATVEDDVAFGLENKGVSHSEMTDRVSEALALVGMTSFKTREPARLSGGQKQRVAIAGALATRPKILIFDESTSMLDPDGRQELLGTIQKIRQQFDMTIISITHDLDEVALSDRVIVMKSGEIESISTPRELFSRGKDLVALGLDLPFTVRLQESLRELGWQPKEYRTETELEDDLWEFLSKM
;
A
#
# COMPACT_ATOMS: atom_id res chain seq x y z
N MET A 1 -5.82 16.17 19.40
CA MET A 1 -5.48 15.42 18.17
C MET A 1 -4.20 14.67 18.43
N GLY A 2 -4.16 13.36 18.21
CA GLY A 2 -2.96 12.53 18.40
C GLY A 2 -1.85 12.96 17.45
N ARG A 3 -0.60 12.82 17.88
CA ARG A 3 0.60 13.14 17.08
C ARG A 3 0.73 12.20 15.86
N PHE A 4 0.12 10.99 15.93
CA PHE A 4 0.20 9.96 14.90
C PHE A 4 -1.20 9.53 14.43
N MET A 5 -1.31 9.12 13.16
CA MET A 5 -2.51 8.50 12.61
C MET A 5 -2.61 7.04 13.05
N ILE A 6 -1.48 6.35 13.06
CA ILE A 6 -1.35 4.96 13.53
C ILE A 6 -0.18 4.90 14.49
N GLU A 7 -0.36 4.21 15.61
CA GLU A 7 0.70 3.89 16.56
C GLU A 7 0.58 2.41 16.95
N VAL A 8 1.66 1.69 16.77
CA VAL A 8 1.79 0.26 17.09
C VAL A 8 2.87 0.12 18.15
N SER A 9 2.56 -0.53 19.27
CA SER A 9 3.45 -0.63 20.41
C SER A 9 3.56 -2.08 20.90
N ASN A 10 4.78 -2.62 20.88
CA ASN A 10 5.18 -3.93 21.39
C ASN A 10 4.22 -5.06 20.96
N LEU A 11 3.92 -5.12 19.66
CA LEU A 11 2.93 -6.02 19.10
C LEU A 11 3.51 -7.43 18.95
N PHE A 12 2.83 -8.40 19.57
CA PHE A 12 3.11 -9.83 19.41
C PHE A 12 1.87 -10.53 18.84
N PHE A 13 2.09 -11.45 17.91
CA PHE A 13 1.01 -12.22 17.31
C PHE A 13 1.46 -13.61 16.85
N LYS A 14 0.59 -14.60 17.02
CA LYS A 14 0.67 -15.93 16.42
C LYS A 14 -0.72 -16.38 15.97
N TYR A 15 -0.79 -17.22 14.92
CA TYR A 15 -2.08 -17.69 14.38
C TYR A 15 -2.71 -18.80 15.24
N GLN A 16 -1.92 -19.56 15.96
CA GLN A 16 -2.37 -20.66 16.81
C GLN A 16 -1.62 -20.58 18.14
N GLU A 17 -2.33 -20.79 19.24
CA GLU A 17 -1.76 -20.71 20.59
C GLU A 17 -0.63 -21.72 20.81
N GLU A 18 -0.73 -22.91 20.18
CA GLU A 18 0.27 -23.98 20.26
C GLU A 18 1.54 -23.71 19.44
N GLN A 19 1.59 -22.66 18.60
CA GLN A 19 2.80 -22.33 17.86
C GLN A 19 3.93 -21.93 18.81
N GLU A 20 5.09 -22.58 18.65
CA GLU A 20 6.29 -22.26 19.44
C GLU A 20 6.87 -20.89 19.07
N THR A 21 6.64 -20.43 17.84
CA THR A 21 7.20 -19.17 17.34
C THR A 21 6.13 -18.15 17.00
N TYR A 22 6.37 -16.92 17.38
CA TYR A 22 5.53 -15.78 16.99
C TYR A 22 5.66 -15.48 15.51
N THR A 23 4.52 -15.12 14.89
CA THR A 23 4.48 -14.55 13.53
C THR A 23 4.94 -13.09 13.52
N LEU A 24 4.59 -12.34 14.59
CA LEU A 24 5.12 -11.01 14.86
C LEU A 24 5.70 -10.96 16.27
N LYS A 25 6.84 -10.30 16.44
CA LYS A 25 7.59 -10.21 17.68
C LYS A 25 8.01 -8.78 17.93
N ASP A 26 7.50 -8.18 18.99
CA ASP A 26 7.87 -6.84 19.46
C ASP A 26 7.84 -5.75 18.36
N VAL A 27 6.82 -5.81 17.51
CA VAL A 27 6.68 -4.86 16.40
C VAL A 27 6.17 -3.53 16.94
N SER A 28 6.96 -2.47 16.75
CA SER A 28 6.62 -1.11 17.20
C SER A 28 6.96 -0.08 16.12
N PHE A 29 5.98 0.72 15.70
CA PHE A 29 6.16 1.83 14.76
C PHE A 29 5.00 2.82 14.84
N HIS A 30 5.15 3.95 14.17
CA HIS A 30 4.08 4.95 14.05
C HIS A 30 3.98 5.47 12.61
N VAL A 31 2.81 6.00 12.25
CA VAL A 31 2.54 6.63 10.95
C VAL A 31 1.91 7.99 11.20
N LYS A 32 2.41 9.02 10.53
CA LYS A 32 1.86 10.38 10.64
C LYS A 32 0.62 10.54 9.76
N PRO A 33 -0.28 11.49 10.07
CA PRO A 33 -1.34 11.86 9.14
C PRO A 33 -0.76 12.24 7.77
N GLY A 34 -1.40 11.77 6.69
CA GLY A 34 -0.97 12.04 5.32
C GLY A 34 0.33 11.34 4.89
N GLU A 35 0.97 10.54 5.72
CA GLU A 35 2.20 9.79 5.40
C GLU A 35 1.89 8.57 4.50
N TRP A 36 2.75 8.30 3.54
CA TRP A 36 2.80 7.03 2.81
C TRP A 36 3.94 6.18 3.37
N LEU A 37 3.57 5.11 4.07
CA LEU A 37 4.49 4.13 4.64
C LEU A 37 4.46 2.85 3.82
N SER A 38 5.62 2.41 3.30
CA SER A 38 5.77 1.10 2.68
C SER A 38 6.29 0.08 3.70
N ILE A 39 5.77 -1.15 3.63
CA ILE A 39 6.25 -2.29 4.42
C ILE A 39 6.75 -3.35 3.44
N VAL A 40 8.05 -3.64 3.49
CA VAL A 40 8.74 -4.57 2.60
C VAL A 40 9.40 -5.70 3.37
N GLY A 41 9.83 -6.76 2.66
CA GLY A 41 10.51 -7.91 3.25
C GLY A 41 10.11 -9.20 2.51
N HIS A 42 10.82 -10.29 2.75
CA HIS A 42 10.55 -11.58 2.10
C HIS A 42 9.19 -12.16 2.50
N ASN A 43 8.71 -13.15 1.73
CA ASN A 43 7.48 -13.86 2.04
C ASN A 43 7.58 -14.55 3.40
N GLY A 44 6.50 -14.45 4.19
CA GLY A 44 6.47 -14.96 5.56
C GLY A 44 7.13 -14.06 6.61
N SER A 45 7.59 -12.84 6.27
CA SER A 45 8.16 -11.91 7.26
C SER A 45 7.15 -11.22 8.18
N GLY A 46 5.83 -11.40 7.96
CA GLY A 46 4.77 -10.84 8.81
C GLY A 46 4.05 -9.62 8.23
N LYS A 47 4.36 -9.16 7.02
CA LYS A 47 3.79 -7.96 6.38
C LYS A 47 2.26 -7.96 6.33
N SER A 48 1.65 -8.95 5.66
CA SER A 48 0.19 -9.05 5.54
C SER A 48 -0.49 -9.32 6.88
N THR A 49 0.19 -9.98 7.82
CA THR A 49 -0.28 -10.14 9.20
C THR A 49 -0.37 -8.78 9.89
N THR A 50 0.64 -7.93 9.72
CA THR A 50 0.64 -6.56 10.24
C THR A 50 -0.54 -5.76 9.67
N ALA A 51 -0.79 -5.81 8.34
CA ALA A 51 -1.93 -5.12 7.74
C ALA A 51 -3.27 -5.58 8.31
N ARG A 52 -3.46 -6.89 8.48
CA ARG A 52 -4.69 -7.46 9.03
C ARG A 52 -4.92 -7.09 10.50
N LEU A 53 -3.85 -6.92 11.27
CA LEU A 53 -3.93 -6.43 12.63
C LEU A 53 -4.29 -4.95 12.67
N LEU A 54 -3.75 -4.13 11.76
CA LEU A 54 -4.11 -2.71 11.64
C LEU A 54 -5.58 -2.50 11.29
N ASP A 55 -6.14 -3.35 10.41
CA ASP A 55 -7.57 -3.32 10.07
C ASP A 55 -8.46 -4.05 11.10
N GLY A 56 -7.88 -4.64 12.13
CA GLY A 56 -8.61 -5.40 13.16
C GLY A 56 -9.23 -6.71 12.67
N LEU A 57 -8.80 -7.24 11.51
CA LEU A 57 -9.17 -8.58 11.03
C LEU A 57 -8.55 -9.68 11.89
N LEU A 58 -7.45 -9.34 12.55
CA LEU A 58 -6.79 -10.15 13.56
C LEU A 58 -6.63 -9.33 14.83
N LEU A 59 -6.57 -9.98 15.97
CA LEU A 59 -6.32 -9.37 17.27
C LEU A 59 -4.94 -9.75 17.76
N ALA A 60 -4.21 -8.80 18.31
CA ALA A 60 -2.88 -9.04 18.85
C ALA A 60 -2.97 -9.89 20.13
N GLU A 61 -1.98 -10.76 20.35
CA GLU A 61 -1.85 -11.49 21.61
C GLU A 61 -1.40 -10.56 22.74
N SER A 62 -0.49 -9.62 22.41
CA SER A 62 -0.08 -8.55 23.34
C SER A 62 0.39 -7.31 22.56
N GLY A 63 0.58 -6.24 23.30
CA GLY A 63 0.79 -4.91 22.72
C GLY A 63 -0.53 -4.23 22.39
N HIS A 64 -0.46 -3.09 21.70
CA HIS A 64 -1.66 -2.36 21.30
C HIS A 64 -1.46 -1.59 20.00
N ILE A 65 -2.57 -1.36 19.32
CA ILE A 65 -2.65 -0.54 18.10
C ILE A 65 -3.58 0.62 18.41
N THR A 66 -3.14 1.83 18.10
CA THR A 66 -3.94 3.05 18.20
C THR A 66 -4.16 3.63 16.82
N ILE A 67 -5.40 3.85 16.42
CA ILE A 67 -5.81 4.44 15.15
C ILE A 67 -6.51 5.76 15.42
N ASN A 68 -5.99 6.85 14.88
CA ASN A 68 -6.54 8.19 15.04
C ASN A 68 -6.84 8.53 16.53
N GLY A 69 -5.91 8.16 17.43
CA GLY A 69 -5.99 8.39 18.87
C GLY A 69 -6.92 7.44 19.64
N ARG A 70 -7.48 6.40 18.99
CA ARG A 70 -8.34 5.38 19.62
C ARG A 70 -7.61 4.04 19.65
N VAL A 71 -7.50 3.42 20.82
CA VAL A 71 -6.94 2.05 20.92
C VAL A 71 -7.91 1.08 20.24
N LEU A 72 -7.40 0.25 19.34
CA LEU A 72 -8.17 -0.78 18.65
C LEU A 72 -8.52 -1.92 19.62
N THR A 73 -9.81 -2.18 19.77
CA THR A 73 -10.38 -3.26 20.60
C THR A 73 -11.51 -3.98 19.84
N GLU A 74 -11.95 -5.14 20.34
CA GLU A 74 -13.11 -5.85 19.78
C GLU A 74 -14.39 -4.99 19.79
N GLU A 75 -14.57 -4.16 20.80
CA GLU A 75 -15.79 -3.36 20.97
C GLU A 75 -15.86 -2.21 19.96
N ASN A 76 -14.71 -1.63 19.55
CA ASN A 76 -14.70 -0.43 18.71
C ASN A 76 -14.15 -0.66 17.29
N VAL A 77 -13.83 -1.90 16.92
CA VAL A 77 -13.23 -2.24 15.62
C VAL A 77 -14.11 -1.78 14.45
N TRP A 78 -15.43 -1.89 14.55
CA TRP A 78 -16.35 -1.45 13.49
C TRP A 78 -16.35 0.07 13.27
N GLU A 79 -16.18 0.85 14.34
CA GLU A 79 -16.04 2.30 14.24
C GLU A 79 -14.69 2.71 13.63
N ILE A 80 -13.62 2.00 14.01
CA ILE A 80 -12.28 2.24 13.49
C ILE A 80 -12.18 1.89 12.01
N ARG A 81 -12.78 0.78 11.58
CA ARG A 81 -12.85 0.37 10.17
C ARG A 81 -13.55 1.37 9.26
N GLN A 82 -14.39 2.23 9.78
CA GLN A 82 -14.98 3.32 8.98
C GLN A 82 -13.93 4.31 8.48
N ASP A 83 -12.82 4.46 9.20
CA ASP A 83 -11.69 5.31 8.82
C ASP A 83 -10.69 4.59 7.91
N ILE A 84 -10.80 3.26 7.70
CA ILE A 84 -9.85 2.43 6.97
C ILE A 84 -10.49 1.87 5.69
N GLY A 85 -9.78 1.95 4.58
CA GLY A 85 -10.03 1.17 3.38
C GLY A 85 -8.90 0.16 3.18
N MET A 86 -9.24 -1.10 2.94
CA MET A 86 -8.24 -2.14 2.69
C MET A 86 -8.45 -2.79 1.34
N VAL A 87 -7.37 -2.95 0.58
CA VAL A 87 -7.35 -3.64 -0.71
C VAL A 87 -6.41 -4.83 -0.60
N PHE A 88 -6.94 -6.04 -0.79
CA PHE A 88 -6.18 -7.28 -0.64
C PHE A 88 -5.48 -7.68 -1.95
N GLN A 89 -4.50 -8.56 -1.82
CA GLN A 89 -3.71 -9.10 -2.92
C GLN A 89 -4.57 -9.77 -4.01
N ASN A 90 -5.54 -10.60 -3.59
CA ASN A 90 -6.43 -11.28 -4.52
C ASN A 90 -7.81 -10.59 -4.55
N PRO A 91 -8.15 -9.85 -5.62
CA PRO A 91 -9.42 -9.15 -5.73
C PRO A 91 -10.61 -10.09 -5.85
N ASP A 92 -10.46 -11.34 -6.33
CA ASP A 92 -11.56 -12.28 -6.50
C ASP A 92 -12.29 -12.62 -5.19
N ASN A 93 -11.59 -12.49 -4.07
CA ASN A 93 -12.16 -12.77 -2.74
C ASN A 93 -12.92 -11.57 -2.14
N GLN A 94 -12.98 -10.44 -2.84
CA GLN A 94 -13.55 -9.18 -2.32
C GLN A 94 -14.88 -8.84 -2.97
N PHE A 95 -15.19 -9.36 -4.18
CA PHE A 95 -16.38 -9.01 -4.91
C PHE A 95 -17.64 -9.64 -4.32
N VAL A 96 -18.64 -8.81 -4.05
CA VAL A 96 -19.97 -9.17 -3.55
C VAL A 96 -21.08 -8.63 -4.44
N GLY A 97 -20.83 -7.59 -5.24
CA GLY A 97 -21.76 -6.93 -6.12
C GLY A 97 -22.08 -7.76 -7.39
N ALA A 98 -23.29 -7.66 -7.89
CA ALA A 98 -23.69 -8.27 -9.17
C ALA A 98 -23.04 -7.55 -10.35
N THR A 99 -22.87 -6.24 -10.25
CA THR A 99 -22.17 -5.39 -11.21
C THR A 99 -21.00 -4.67 -10.54
N VAL A 100 -20.13 -4.08 -11.34
CA VAL A 100 -19.01 -3.25 -10.86
C VAL A 100 -19.53 -2.08 -10.01
N GLU A 101 -20.61 -1.42 -10.42
CA GLU A 101 -21.17 -0.31 -9.64
C GLU A 101 -21.76 -0.76 -8.31
N ASP A 102 -22.44 -1.91 -8.28
CA ASP A 102 -22.98 -2.48 -7.04
C ASP A 102 -21.85 -2.83 -6.07
N ASP A 103 -20.75 -3.36 -6.59
CA ASP A 103 -19.61 -3.73 -5.77
C ASP A 103 -18.93 -2.51 -5.15
N VAL A 104 -18.69 -1.45 -5.95
CA VAL A 104 -18.12 -0.18 -5.45
C VAL A 104 -19.08 0.51 -4.48
N ALA A 105 -20.41 0.37 -4.66
CA ALA A 105 -21.42 0.92 -3.77
C ALA A 105 -21.47 0.22 -2.41
N PHE A 106 -21.12 -1.06 -2.33
CA PHE A 106 -21.30 -1.90 -1.14
C PHE A 106 -20.74 -1.28 0.15
N GLY A 107 -19.52 -0.74 0.10
CA GLY A 107 -18.91 -0.07 1.26
C GLY A 107 -19.65 1.20 1.68
N LEU A 108 -20.28 1.91 0.73
CA LEU A 108 -21.07 3.11 0.99
C LEU A 108 -22.44 2.76 1.59
N GLU A 109 -23.07 1.68 1.14
CA GLU A 109 -24.31 1.15 1.72
C GLU A 109 -24.12 0.81 3.19
N ASN A 110 -23.03 0.10 3.51
CA ASN A 110 -22.68 -0.25 4.90
C ASN A 110 -22.44 0.97 5.80
N LYS A 111 -22.03 2.11 5.20
CA LYS A 111 -21.87 3.39 5.90
C LYS A 111 -23.17 4.21 5.98
N GLY A 112 -24.27 3.74 5.39
CA GLY A 112 -25.57 4.44 5.37
C GLY A 112 -25.55 5.71 4.54
N VAL A 113 -24.70 5.80 3.50
CA VAL A 113 -24.63 6.96 2.59
C VAL A 113 -25.93 7.04 1.77
N SER A 114 -26.44 8.27 1.55
CA SER A 114 -27.66 8.45 0.75
C SER A 114 -27.47 7.96 -0.69
N HIS A 115 -28.55 7.49 -1.33
CA HIS A 115 -28.48 6.97 -2.70
C HIS A 115 -27.92 7.98 -3.71
N SER A 116 -28.29 9.24 -3.60
CA SER A 116 -27.78 10.31 -4.48
C SER A 116 -26.27 10.47 -4.32
N GLU A 117 -25.79 10.61 -3.09
CA GLU A 117 -24.36 10.76 -2.80
C GLU A 117 -23.56 9.49 -3.17
N MET A 118 -24.15 8.32 -2.97
CA MET A 118 -23.56 7.04 -3.35
C MET A 118 -23.31 6.96 -4.87
N THR A 119 -24.30 7.34 -5.68
CA THR A 119 -24.19 7.35 -7.15
C THR A 119 -23.05 8.27 -7.61
N ASP A 120 -22.93 9.44 -7.01
CA ASP A 120 -21.86 10.41 -7.33
C ASP A 120 -20.48 9.84 -6.94
N ARG A 121 -20.32 9.31 -5.73
CA ARG A 121 -19.07 8.75 -5.24
C ARG A 121 -18.61 7.52 -6.02
N VAL A 122 -19.54 6.63 -6.40
CA VAL A 122 -19.26 5.46 -7.25
C VAL A 122 -18.75 5.91 -8.60
N SER A 123 -19.42 6.90 -9.22
CA SER A 123 -19.03 7.42 -10.53
C SER A 123 -17.66 8.10 -10.48
N GLU A 124 -17.38 8.90 -9.44
CA GLU A 124 -16.08 9.51 -9.19
C GLU A 124 -14.97 8.46 -9.01
N ALA A 125 -15.21 7.47 -8.14
CA ALA A 125 -14.23 6.42 -7.86
C ALA A 125 -13.89 5.58 -9.10
N LEU A 126 -14.90 5.19 -9.89
CA LEU A 126 -14.68 4.45 -11.14
C LEU A 126 -13.95 5.29 -12.19
N ALA A 127 -14.19 6.59 -12.25
CA ALA A 127 -13.47 7.49 -13.16
C ALA A 127 -11.99 7.61 -12.77
N LEU A 128 -11.68 7.71 -11.47
CA LEU A 128 -10.31 7.80 -10.95
C LEU A 128 -9.44 6.60 -11.35
N VAL A 129 -10.02 5.40 -11.42
CA VAL A 129 -9.29 4.17 -11.78
C VAL A 129 -9.48 3.75 -13.24
N GLY A 130 -10.11 4.60 -14.09
CA GLY A 130 -10.34 4.32 -15.51
C GLY A 130 -11.35 3.21 -15.80
N MET A 131 -12.30 2.95 -14.88
CA MET A 131 -13.26 1.83 -14.98
C MET A 131 -14.70 2.25 -15.31
N THR A 132 -14.95 3.51 -15.67
CA THR A 132 -16.31 4.05 -15.95
C THR A 132 -17.07 3.24 -17.00
N SER A 133 -16.41 2.79 -18.07
CA SER A 133 -17.05 2.00 -19.15
C SER A 133 -17.41 0.57 -18.75
N PHE A 134 -16.97 0.12 -17.58
CA PHE A 134 -17.21 -1.23 -17.05
C PHE A 134 -18.28 -1.25 -15.97
N LYS A 135 -18.89 -0.10 -15.65
CA LYS A 135 -19.82 0.12 -14.55
C LYS A 135 -20.90 -0.98 -14.41
N THR A 136 -21.53 -1.39 -15.52
CA THR A 136 -22.63 -2.37 -15.55
C THR A 136 -22.16 -3.81 -15.82
N ARG A 137 -20.84 -4.05 -15.88
CA ARG A 137 -20.31 -5.42 -16.10
C ARG A 137 -20.30 -6.22 -14.81
N GLU A 138 -20.43 -7.52 -14.96
CA GLU A 138 -20.21 -8.48 -13.87
C GLU A 138 -18.72 -8.53 -13.53
N PRO A 139 -18.31 -8.41 -12.26
CA PRO A 139 -16.91 -8.48 -11.84
C PRO A 139 -16.19 -9.75 -12.32
N ALA A 140 -16.90 -10.89 -12.36
CA ALA A 140 -16.34 -12.16 -12.83
C ALA A 140 -15.81 -12.12 -14.29
N ARG A 141 -16.29 -11.18 -15.11
CA ARG A 141 -15.90 -11.04 -16.52
C ARG A 141 -14.75 -10.05 -16.74
N LEU A 142 -14.17 -9.55 -15.68
CA LEU A 142 -13.04 -8.61 -15.72
C LEU A 142 -11.70 -9.37 -15.73
N SER A 143 -10.68 -8.77 -16.35
CA SER A 143 -9.30 -9.23 -16.18
C SER A 143 -8.81 -9.00 -14.75
N GLY A 144 -7.74 -9.67 -14.31
CA GLY A 144 -7.17 -9.49 -12.97
C GLY A 144 -6.83 -8.03 -12.65
N GLY A 145 -6.20 -7.31 -13.58
CA GLY A 145 -5.90 -5.88 -13.43
C GLY A 145 -7.15 -5.00 -13.35
N GLN A 146 -8.20 -5.31 -14.15
CA GLN A 146 -9.48 -4.59 -14.06
C GLN A 146 -10.17 -4.83 -12.72
N LYS A 147 -10.17 -6.07 -12.23
CA LYS A 147 -10.68 -6.43 -10.91
C LYS A 147 -9.96 -5.65 -9.82
N GLN A 148 -8.64 -5.56 -9.90
CA GLN A 148 -7.84 -4.80 -8.92
C GLN A 148 -8.20 -3.32 -8.92
N ARG A 149 -8.36 -2.70 -10.10
CA ARG A 149 -8.81 -1.31 -10.22
C ARG A 149 -10.20 -1.10 -9.58
N VAL A 150 -11.14 -2.04 -9.78
CA VAL A 150 -12.48 -1.96 -9.16
C VAL A 150 -12.39 -2.10 -7.64
N ALA A 151 -11.59 -3.02 -7.11
CA ALA A 151 -11.38 -3.18 -5.67
C ALA A 151 -10.82 -1.88 -5.03
N ILE A 152 -9.88 -1.22 -5.72
CA ILE A 152 -9.34 0.08 -5.31
C ILE A 152 -10.43 1.17 -5.38
N ALA A 153 -11.26 1.18 -6.43
CA ALA A 153 -12.38 2.12 -6.52
C ALA A 153 -13.34 1.96 -5.34
N GLY A 154 -13.68 0.72 -4.96
CA GLY A 154 -14.52 0.43 -3.79
C GLY A 154 -13.96 0.98 -2.48
N ALA A 155 -12.65 0.81 -2.27
CA ALA A 155 -11.98 1.38 -1.11
C ALA A 155 -12.00 2.93 -1.13
N LEU A 156 -11.67 3.55 -2.28
CA LEU A 156 -11.64 5.00 -2.45
C LEU A 156 -13.02 5.66 -2.32
N ALA A 157 -14.07 5.01 -2.82
CA ALA A 157 -15.44 5.54 -2.76
C ALA A 157 -15.88 5.85 -1.32
N THR A 158 -15.40 5.06 -0.36
CA THR A 158 -15.72 5.27 1.07
C THR A 158 -15.02 6.48 1.68
N ARG A 159 -14.07 7.12 0.97
CA ARG A 159 -13.24 8.25 1.42
C ARG A 159 -12.59 7.96 2.78
N PRO A 160 -11.78 6.91 2.90
CA PRO A 160 -11.14 6.55 4.16
C PRO A 160 -10.04 7.55 4.50
N LYS A 161 -9.69 7.64 5.80
CA LYS A 161 -8.51 8.41 6.25
C LYS A 161 -7.21 7.63 6.07
N ILE A 162 -7.32 6.30 6.10
CA ILE A 162 -6.21 5.36 5.95
C ILE A 162 -6.55 4.39 4.84
N LEU A 163 -5.63 4.21 3.89
CA LEU A 163 -5.76 3.24 2.81
C LEU A 163 -4.61 2.23 2.93
N ILE A 164 -4.97 0.95 3.06
CA ILE A 164 -4.01 -0.16 3.18
C ILE A 164 -4.03 -0.98 1.90
N PHE A 165 -2.88 -1.13 1.26
CA PHE A 165 -2.66 -1.99 0.11
C PHE A 165 -1.86 -3.22 0.53
N ASP A 166 -2.42 -4.42 0.42
CA ASP A 166 -1.71 -5.68 0.67
C ASP A 166 -1.35 -6.34 -0.67
N GLU A 167 -0.17 -6.00 -1.23
CA GLU A 167 0.35 -6.46 -2.53
C GLU A 167 -0.63 -6.25 -3.70
N SER A 168 -1.47 -5.26 -3.59
CA SER A 168 -2.64 -5.06 -4.46
C SER A 168 -2.33 -4.50 -5.84
N THR A 169 -1.09 -4.11 -6.13
CA THR A 169 -0.66 -3.64 -7.45
C THR A 169 0.01 -4.74 -8.28
N SER A 170 0.28 -5.91 -7.69
CA SER A 170 1.04 -7.00 -8.31
C SER A 170 0.38 -7.62 -9.55
N MET A 171 -0.95 -7.51 -9.68
CA MET A 171 -1.72 -8.06 -10.81
C MET A 171 -1.83 -7.10 -12.00
N LEU A 172 -1.28 -5.88 -11.88
CA LEU A 172 -1.28 -4.89 -12.95
C LEU A 172 -0.04 -5.06 -13.84
N ASP A 173 -0.20 -4.77 -15.13
CA ASP A 173 0.92 -4.55 -16.01
C ASP A 173 1.72 -3.30 -15.60
N PRO A 174 2.97 -3.15 -16.00
CA PRO A 174 3.82 -2.04 -15.55
C PRO A 174 3.22 -0.66 -15.80
N ASP A 175 2.69 -0.42 -17.01
CA ASP A 175 2.09 0.87 -17.37
C ASP A 175 0.84 1.18 -16.54
N GLY A 176 -0.05 0.19 -16.41
CA GLY A 176 -1.26 0.30 -15.60
C GLY A 176 -0.97 0.50 -14.12
N ARG A 177 0.13 -0.07 -13.62
CA ARG A 177 0.60 0.13 -12.24
C ARG A 177 1.08 1.57 -12.04
N GLN A 178 1.94 2.08 -12.92
CA GLN A 178 2.43 3.46 -12.85
C GLN A 178 1.28 4.48 -12.90
N GLU A 179 0.33 4.30 -13.83
CA GLU A 179 -0.84 5.17 -13.91
C GLU A 179 -1.66 5.17 -12.62
N LEU A 180 -1.90 3.98 -12.05
CA LEU A 180 -2.65 3.84 -10.82
C LEU A 180 -1.93 4.46 -9.62
N LEU A 181 -0.64 4.19 -9.46
CA LEU A 181 0.17 4.76 -8.37
C LEU A 181 0.23 6.30 -8.46
N GLY A 182 0.37 6.84 -9.67
CA GLY A 182 0.28 8.28 -9.90
C GLY A 182 -1.09 8.87 -9.53
N THR A 183 -2.18 8.11 -9.76
CA THR A 183 -3.53 8.49 -9.34
C THR A 183 -3.68 8.47 -7.83
N ILE A 184 -3.19 7.41 -7.17
CA ILE A 184 -3.21 7.28 -5.70
C ILE A 184 -2.43 8.44 -5.05
N GLN A 185 -1.27 8.81 -5.60
CA GLN A 185 -0.47 9.92 -5.11
C GLN A 185 -1.22 11.26 -5.18
N LYS A 186 -1.95 11.53 -6.28
CA LYS A 186 -2.78 12.74 -6.42
C LYS A 186 -3.93 12.75 -5.39
N ILE A 187 -4.62 11.62 -5.23
CA ILE A 187 -5.71 11.46 -4.27
C ILE A 187 -5.22 11.66 -2.84
N ARG A 188 -4.07 11.06 -2.50
CA ARG A 188 -3.43 11.24 -1.20
C ARG A 188 -3.22 12.72 -0.88
N GLN A 189 -2.66 13.48 -1.82
CA GLN A 189 -2.40 14.91 -1.65
C GLN A 189 -3.70 15.73 -1.54
N GLN A 190 -4.71 15.38 -2.32
CA GLN A 190 -6.00 16.08 -2.33
C GLN A 190 -6.80 15.89 -1.04
N PHE A 191 -6.74 14.71 -0.43
CA PHE A 191 -7.57 14.32 0.72
C PHE A 191 -6.78 14.13 2.02
N ASP A 192 -5.49 14.47 2.04
CA ASP A 192 -4.58 14.24 3.19
C ASP A 192 -4.66 12.78 3.72
N MET A 193 -4.72 11.83 2.78
CA MET A 193 -4.92 10.42 3.07
C MET A 193 -3.62 9.75 3.52
N THR A 194 -3.66 9.00 4.60
CA THR A 194 -2.55 8.17 5.06
C THR A 194 -2.55 6.85 4.29
N ILE A 195 -1.39 6.42 3.77
CA ILE A 195 -1.27 5.19 2.98
C ILE A 195 -0.30 4.24 3.66
N ILE A 196 -0.68 2.96 3.71
CA ILE A 196 0.20 1.85 4.04
C ILE A 196 0.21 0.92 2.84
N SER A 197 1.37 0.69 2.24
CA SER A 197 1.51 -0.27 1.17
C SER A 197 2.44 -1.41 1.56
N ILE A 198 1.91 -2.62 1.51
CA ILE A 198 2.72 -3.84 1.57
C ILE A 198 3.04 -4.20 0.14
N THR A 199 4.33 -4.17 -0.18
CA THR A 199 4.77 -4.39 -1.55
C THR A 199 6.16 -5.02 -1.57
N HIS A 200 6.49 -5.70 -2.65
CA HIS A 200 7.85 -6.09 -3.02
C HIS A 200 8.36 -5.26 -4.21
N ASP A 201 7.52 -4.38 -4.74
CA ASP A 201 7.85 -3.50 -5.86
C ASP A 201 8.56 -2.24 -5.35
N LEU A 202 9.81 -2.09 -5.72
CA LEU A 202 10.65 -0.99 -5.25
C LEU A 202 10.36 0.34 -5.98
N ASP A 203 9.69 0.32 -7.13
CA ASP A 203 9.19 1.53 -7.78
C ASP A 203 8.01 2.11 -7.00
N GLU A 204 7.13 1.25 -6.45
CA GLU A 204 6.09 1.66 -5.50
C GLU A 204 6.72 2.21 -4.20
N VAL A 205 7.74 1.53 -3.67
CA VAL A 205 8.49 1.99 -2.48
C VAL A 205 9.10 3.37 -2.71
N ALA A 206 9.61 3.67 -3.91
CA ALA A 206 10.21 4.97 -4.23
C ALA A 206 9.23 6.16 -4.07
N LEU A 207 7.93 5.92 -4.16
CA LEU A 207 6.88 6.93 -3.98
C LEU A 207 6.52 7.17 -2.51
N SER A 208 6.94 6.30 -1.59
CA SER A 208 6.63 6.41 -0.17
C SER A 208 7.54 7.42 0.55
N ASP A 209 7.09 7.89 1.71
CA ASP A 209 7.88 8.79 2.56
C ASP A 209 8.85 8.00 3.45
N ARG A 210 8.41 6.81 3.92
CA ARG A 210 9.20 5.92 4.77
C ARG A 210 8.95 4.47 4.41
N VAL A 211 9.92 3.64 4.78
CA VAL A 211 9.91 2.19 4.55
C VAL A 211 10.23 1.46 5.83
N ILE A 212 9.45 0.45 6.14
CA ILE A 212 9.75 -0.56 7.15
C ILE A 212 10.21 -1.83 6.43
N VAL A 213 11.38 -2.34 6.79
CA VAL A 213 11.86 -3.66 6.36
C VAL A 213 11.52 -4.66 7.45
N MET A 214 10.70 -5.66 7.11
CA MET A 214 10.35 -6.76 8.01
C MET A 214 11.15 -8.01 7.71
N LYS A 215 11.65 -8.67 8.77
CA LYS A 215 12.38 -9.92 8.69
C LYS A 215 12.00 -10.84 9.86
N SER A 216 11.52 -12.03 9.55
CA SER A 216 11.20 -13.07 10.55
C SER A 216 10.28 -12.60 11.69
N GLY A 217 9.30 -11.76 11.36
CA GLY A 217 8.31 -11.25 12.31
C GLY A 217 8.75 -10.03 13.12
N GLU A 218 9.91 -9.46 12.83
CA GLU A 218 10.48 -8.30 13.51
C GLU A 218 10.73 -7.16 12.52
N ILE A 219 10.85 -5.93 13.02
CA ILE A 219 11.30 -4.80 12.20
C ILE A 219 12.83 -4.82 12.17
N GLU A 220 13.38 -5.07 10.98
CA GLU A 220 14.84 -5.01 10.76
C GLU A 220 15.32 -3.56 10.72
N SER A 221 14.57 -2.69 10.02
CA SER A 221 14.92 -1.27 9.92
C SER A 221 13.73 -0.43 9.51
N ILE A 222 13.82 0.86 9.84
CA ILE A 222 12.91 1.92 9.37
C ILE A 222 13.79 3.02 8.77
N SER A 223 13.52 3.37 7.51
CA SER A 223 14.35 4.34 6.78
C SER A 223 13.51 5.10 5.73
N THR A 224 14.11 6.05 5.05
CA THR A 224 13.57 6.59 3.80
C THR A 224 13.86 5.66 2.63
N PRO A 225 13.11 5.72 1.50
CA PRO A 225 13.44 4.96 0.30
C PRO A 225 14.89 5.18 -0.16
N ARG A 226 15.36 6.42 -0.08
CA ARG A 226 16.74 6.78 -0.44
C ARG A 226 17.79 6.03 0.41
N GLU A 227 17.60 6.00 1.72
CA GLU A 227 18.49 5.29 2.64
C GLU A 227 18.42 3.77 2.40
N LEU A 228 17.21 3.24 2.14
CA LEU A 228 17.04 1.83 1.80
C LEU A 228 17.82 1.50 0.52
N PHE A 229 17.61 2.24 -0.56
CA PHE A 229 18.25 1.97 -1.85
C PHE A 229 19.77 2.14 -1.82
N SER A 230 20.31 3.00 -0.92
CA SER A 230 21.76 3.15 -0.73
C SER A 230 22.45 1.90 -0.19
N ARG A 231 21.68 0.90 0.34
CA ARG A 231 22.22 -0.41 0.76
C ARG A 231 22.68 -1.27 -0.41
N GLY A 232 22.28 -0.95 -1.66
CA GLY A 232 22.73 -1.64 -2.86
C GLY A 232 22.46 -3.15 -2.78
N LYS A 233 23.51 -3.97 -2.99
CA LYS A 233 23.41 -5.44 -3.02
C LYS A 233 22.91 -6.08 -1.73
N ASP A 234 22.95 -5.38 -0.60
CA ASP A 234 22.44 -5.91 0.67
C ASP A 234 20.90 -6.05 0.66
N LEU A 235 20.20 -5.33 -0.23
CA LEU A 235 18.76 -5.48 -0.43
C LEU A 235 18.38 -6.89 -0.90
N VAL A 236 19.21 -7.51 -1.72
CA VAL A 236 18.99 -8.88 -2.20
C VAL A 236 18.98 -9.88 -1.04
N ALA A 237 19.83 -9.67 -0.02
CA ALA A 237 19.85 -10.50 1.19
C ALA A 237 18.58 -10.34 2.04
N LEU A 238 17.83 -9.23 1.86
CA LEU A 238 16.51 -8.99 2.47
C LEU A 238 15.35 -9.53 1.64
N GLY A 239 15.66 -10.21 0.50
CA GLY A 239 14.64 -10.70 -0.44
C GLY A 239 13.99 -9.60 -1.26
N LEU A 240 14.65 -8.47 -1.41
CA LEU A 240 14.23 -7.33 -2.24
C LEU A 240 15.09 -7.28 -3.50
N ASP A 241 14.46 -6.99 -4.63
CA ASP A 241 15.21 -6.72 -5.88
C ASP A 241 15.74 -5.28 -5.85
N LEU A 242 16.66 -4.95 -6.75
CA LEU A 242 17.14 -3.58 -6.90
C LEU A 242 16.26 -2.86 -7.94
N PRO A 243 15.80 -1.63 -7.67
CA PRO A 243 15.16 -0.79 -8.68
C PRO A 243 16.02 -0.70 -9.94
N PHE A 244 15.37 -0.64 -11.11
CA PHE A 244 16.09 -0.52 -12.38
C PHE A 244 17.07 0.67 -12.38
N THR A 245 16.64 1.81 -11.85
CA THR A 245 17.46 3.01 -11.72
C THR A 245 18.74 2.76 -10.90
N VAL A 246 18.64 2.03 -9.79
CA VAL A 246 19.79 1.69 -8.93
C VAL A 246 20.72 0.71 -9.63
N ARG A 247 20.17 -0.34 -10.28
CA ARG A 247 20.96 -1.31 -11.07
C ARG A 247 21.74 -0.62 -12.19
N LEU A 248 21.06 0.28 -12.91
CA LEU A 248 21.69 1.03 -14.00
C LEU A 248 22.78 1.99 -13.48
N GLN A 249 22.53 2.68 -12.36
CA GLN A 249 23.55 3.53 -11.72
C GLN A 249 24.79 2.73 -11.31
N GLU A 250 24.62 1.53 -10.72
CA GLU A 250 25.75 0.67 -10.39
C GLU A 250 26.54 0.27 -11.65
N SER A 251 25.84 -0.17 -12.70
CA SER A 251 26.48 -0.52 -13.97
C SER A 251 27.21 0.66 -14.62
N LEU A 252 26.64 1.86 -14.56
CA LEU A 252 27.28 3.08 -15.09
C LEU A 252 28.52 3.47 -14.26
N ARG A 253 28.49 3.28 -12.94
CA ARG A 253 29.67 3.48 -12.07
C ARG A 253 30.80 2.53 -12.39
N GLU A 254 30.48 1.25 -12.67
CA GLU A 254 31.47 0.25 -13.11
C GLU A 254 32.13 0.66 -14.44
N LEU A 255 31.42 1.36 -15.32
CA LEU A 255 31.93 1.91 -16.59
C LEU A 255 32.68 3.25 -16.40
N GLY A 256 32.84 3.73 -15.17
CA GLY A 256 33.58 4.96 -14.85
C GLY A 256 32.75 6.25 -14.92
N TRP A 257 31.45 6.16 -15.16
CA TRP A 257 30.57 7.31 -15.06
C TRP A 257 30.07 7.49 -13.61
N GLN A 258 29.91 8.73 -13.16
CA GLN A 258 29.36 9.03 -11.84
C GLN A 258 27.97 9.66 -12.00
N PRO A 259 26.91 8.85 -12.13
CA PRO A 259 25.55 9.36 -12.22
C PRO A 259 25.14 10.00 -10.91
N LYS A 260 24.24 10.97 -11.01
CA LYS A 260 23.53 11.51 -9.82
C LYS A 260 22.66 10.40 -9.21
N GLU A 261 22.15 10.63 -8.01
CA GLU A 261 21.16 9.73 -7.41
C GLU A 261 19.77 10.04 -8.00
N TYR A 262 19.16 9.06 -8.63
CA TYR A 262 17.81 9.16 -9.22
C TYR A 262 16.82 8.30 -8.44
N ARG A 263 15.60 8.82 -8.26
CA ARG A 263 14.50 8.12 -7.61
C ARG A 263 13.59 7.43 -8.62
N THR A 264 13.47 7.99 -9.81
CA THR A 264 12.58 7.55 -10.88
C THR A 264 13.35 7.36 -12.19
N GLU A 265 12.80 6.56 -13.09
CA GLU A 265 13.34 6.38 -14.44
C GLU A 265 13.37 7.71 -15.21
N THR A 266 12.35 8.55 -15.05
CA THR A 266 12.26 9.85 -15.71
C THR A 266 13.41 10.78 -15.34
N GLU A 267 13.77 10.83 -14.03
CA GLU A 267 14.92 11.64 -13.58
C GLU A 267 16.23 11.15 -14.21
N LEU A 268 16.38 9.83 -14.37
CA LEU A 268 17.53 9.22 -15.00
C LEU A 268 17.55 9.48 -16.52
N GLU A 269 16.42 9.36 -17.20
CA GLU A 269 16.28 9.66 -18.62
C GLU A 269 16.65 11.11 -18.94
N ASP A 270 16.18 12.06 -18.17
CA ASP A 270 16.46 13.48 -18.33
C ASP A 270 17.98 13.77 -18.20
N ASP A 271 18.66 13.19 -17.23
CA ASP A 271 20.10 13.37 -17.05
C ASP A 271 20.92 12.67 -18.16
N LEU A 272 20.48 11.49 -18.60
CA LEU A 272 21.09 10.80 -19.74
C LEU A 272 20.95 11.62 -21.06
N TRP A 273 19.77 12.19 -21.30
CA TRP A 273 19.56 13.09 -22.43
C TRP A 273 20.45 14.33 -22.36
N GLU A 274 20.55 14.94 -21.18
CA GLU A 274 21.43 16.10 -20.97
C GLU A 274 22.89 15.73 -21.19
N PHE A 275 23.34 14.57 -20.73
CA PHE A 275 24.72 14.09 -20.95
C PHE A 275 25.01 13.81 -22.41
N LEU A 276 24.13 13.07 -23.10
CA LEU A 276 24.29 12.74 -24.53
C LEU A 276 24.24 13.98 -25.43
N SER A 277 23.46 15.00 -25.05
CA SER A 277 23.36 16.24 -25.83
C SER A 277 24.61 17.14 -25.73
N LYS A 278 25.49 16.86 -24.76
CA LYS A 278 26.76 17.58 -24.53
C LYS A 278 27.99 16.86 -25.12
N MET A 279 27.80 15.63 -25.63
CA MET A 279 28.83 14.88 -26.38
C MET A 279 28.77 15.19 -27.86
#